data_b0f3304285af4f3b614729ae19b7c3eb
#
_entry.id   b0f3304285af4f3b614729ae19b7c3eb
#
_cell.length_a   1.000
_cell.length_b   1.000
_cell.length_c   1.000
_cell.angle_alpha   90.00
_cell.angle_beta   90.00
_cell.angle_gamma   90.00
#
_symmetry.space_group_name_H-M   'P 1'
#
loop_
_entity.id
_entity.type
_entity.pdbx_description
1 polymer ?
#
loop_
_entity_poly.entity_id
_entity_poly.type
_entity_poly.pdbx_seq_one_letter_code
_entity_poly.pdbx_strand_id
1 'polypeptide(L)'
;MVLYHGSNMAVSQPKLVEQNRVLDFGYGFYTTTNKEQAVGFADKVTKRRREGIRTVSVYEMDEERAFSQCSLLRFDAPDEAWLDFVYENRSGNYSGADYDLIYGPVANDDVYTTFNLYAAGVLTKEQTLEALKVKKLYNQLVLTSEKALSFLHFKGTITEEDV
;
A
#
# COMPACT_ATOMS: atom_id res chain seq x y z
N MET A 1 15.68 2.21 -4.85
CA MET A 1 14.64 1.86 -3.84
C MET A 1 14.29 0.39 -4.00
N VAL A 2 14.31 -0.35 -2.91
CA VAL A 2 13.87 -1.75 -2.88
C VAL A 2 12.42 -1.79 -2.40
N LEU A 3 11.57 -2.51 -3.13
CA LEU A 3 10.15 -2.63 -2.86
C LEU A 3 9.76 -4.10 -2.70
N TYR A 4 8.80 -4.34 -1.82
CA TYR A 4 8.32 -5.68 -1.48
C TYR A 4 6.81 -5.78 -1.71
N HIS A 5 6.36 -6.91 -2.24
CA HIS A 5 4.94 -7.20 -2.41
C HIS A 5 4.63 -8.59 -1.85
N GLY A 6 3.78 -8.64 -0.84
CA GLY A 6 3.36 -9.89 -0.21
C GLY A 6 2.16 -10.51 -0.94
N SER A 7 2.25 -11.78 -1.25
CA SER A 7 1.17 -12.54 -1.89
C SER A 7 1.26 -14.01 -1.55
N ASN A 8 0.40 -14.81 -2.15
CA ASN A 8 0.43 -16.27 -2.05
C ASN A 8 1.19 -16.92 -3.23
N MET A 9 1.81 -16.12 -4.06
CA MET A 9 2.60 -16.57 -5.20
C MET A 9 3.59 -15.49 -5.63
N ALA A 10 4.60 -15.87 -6.40
CA ALA A 10 5.52 -14.93 -7.01
C ALA A 10 4.79 -14.06 -8.06
N VAL A 11 5.08 -12.76 -8.05
CA VAL A 11 4.54 -11.81 -9.03
C VAL A 11 5.72 -11.19 -9.78
N SER A 12 6.20 -11.91 -10.80
CA SER A 12 7.35 -11.46 -11.61
C SER A 12 6.98 -10.37 -12.61
N GLN A 13 5.72 -10.34 -13.04
CA GLN A 13 5.19 -9.36 -13.99
C GLN A 13 3.91 -8.74 -13.41
N PRO A 14 4.04 -7.71 -12.57
CA PRO A 14 2.87 -7.05 -11.98
C PRO A 14 1.93 -6.51 -13.04
N LYS A 15 0.63 -6.67 -12.78
CA LYS A 15 -0.45 -6.16 -13.64
C LYS A 15 -1.43 -5.37 -12.81
N LEU A 16 -2.05 -4.39 -13.44
CA LEU A 16 -3.17 -3.68 -12.86
C LEU A 16 -4.41 -4.53 -13.04
N VAL A 17 -4.95 -5.02 -11.94
CA VAL A 17 -6.17 -5.83 -11.92
C VAL A 17 -7.23 -5.07 -11.16
N GLU A 18 -8.38 -4.89 -11.78
CA GLU A 18 -9.54 -4.31 -11.11
C GLU A 18 -9.97 -5.26 -9.99
N GLN A 19 -10.03 -4.73 -8.77
CA GLN A 19 -10.37 -5.50 -7.59
C GLN A 19 -11.74 -5.08 -7.06
N ASN A 20 -12.47 -6.03 -6.46
CA ASN A 20 -13.74 -5.75 -5.81
C ASN A 20 -13.60 -4.97 -4.49
N ARG A 21 -12.37 -4.84 -3.98
CA ARG A 21 -12.09 -4.12 -2.73
C ARG A 21 -11.40 -2.80 -3.02
N VAL A 22 -11.95 -1.74 -2.45
CA VAL A 22 -11.30 -0.44 -2.46
C VAL A 22 -10.32 -0.39 -1.30
N LEU A 23 -9.06 -0.13 -1.61
CA LEU A 23 -7.97 -0.04 -0.65
C LEU A 23 -7.64 1.43 -0.32
N ASP A 24 -6.69 1.65 0.60
CA ASP A 24 -6.36 2.98 1.14
C ASP A 24 -6.07 4.03 0.07
N PHE A 25 -5.35 3.64 -0.99
CA PHE A 25 -4.95 4.52 -2.08
C PHE A 25 -5.65 4.17 -3.40
N GLY A 26 -6.77 3.48 -3.32
CA GLY A 26 -7.54 3.08 -4.49
C GLY A 26 -6.97 1.84 -5.20
N TYR A 27 -7.31 1.69 -6.46
CA TYR A 27 -6.84 0.57 -7.28
C TYR A 27 -5.39 0.77 -7.71
N GLY A 28 -4.60 -0.30 -7.64
CA GLY A 28 -3.21 -0.27 -8.06
C GLY A 28 -2.45 -1.50 -7.59
N PHE A 29 -1.17 -1.53 -7.92
CA PHE A 29 -0.24 -2.55 -7.44
C PHE A 29 0.46 -2.02 -6.18
N TYR A 30 0.19 -2.66 -5.05
CA TYR A 30 0.65 -2.21 -3.73
C TYR A 30 1.99 -2.82 -3.39
N THR A 31 2.95 -1.98 -3.06
CA THR A 31 4.25 -2.37 -2.56
C THR A 31 4.57 -1.66 -1.25
N THR A 32 5.54 -2.15 -0.52
CA THR A 32 6.04 -1.52 0.71
C THR A 32 7.56 -1.47 0.70
N THR A 33 8.13 -0.52 1.42
CA THR A 33 9.57 -0.47 1.69
C THR A 33 9.99 -1.32 2.89
N ASN A 34 9.03 -1.87 3.61
CA ASN A 34 9.26 -2.68 4.82
C ASN A 34 9.03 -4.17 4.52
N LYS A 35 10.11 -4.95 4.61
CA LYS A 35 10.09 -6.40 4.34
C LYS A 35 9.14 -7.15 5.28
N GLU A 36 9.21 -6.87 6.58
CA GLU A 36 8.39 -7.56 7.59
C GLU A 36 6.90 -7.33 7.36
N GLN A 37 6.54 -6.13 6.94
CA GLN A 37 5.15 -5.82 6.58
C GLN A 37 4.70 -6.66 5.39
N ALA A 38 5.54 -6.80 4.38
CA ALA A 38 5.22 -7.62 3.21
C ALA A 38 5.07 -9.10 3.58
N VAL A 39 5.93 -9.61 4.47
CA VAL A 39 5.82 -10.98 5.00
C VAL A 39 4.48 -11.18 5.73
N GLY A 40 4.12 -10.26 6.62
CA GLY A 40 2.85 -10.32 7.35
C GLY A 40 1.65 -10.27 6.42
N PHE A 41 1.69 -9.44 5.39
CA PHE A 41 0.64 -9.35 4.40
C PHE A 41 0.53 -10.61 3.55
N ALA A 42 1.67 -11.18 3.14
CA ALA A 42 1.70 -12.46 2.40
C ALA A 42 1.07 -13.59 3.20
N ASP A 43 1.35 -13.65 4.50
CA ASP A 43 0.74 -14.64 5.41
C ASP A 43 -0.79 -14.49 5.45
N LYS A 44 -1.29 -13.26 5.60
CA LYS A 44 -2.74 -12.98 5.60
C LYS A 44 -3.40 -13.36 4.28
N VAL A 45 -2.79 -13.03 3.14
CA VAL A 45 -3.33 -13.35 1.82
C VAL A 45 -3.39 -14.86 1.60
N THR A 46 -2.32 -15.58 1.96
CA THR A 46 -2.24 -17.03 1.80
C THR A 46 -3.30 -17.74 2.64
N LYS A 47 -3.47 -17.34 3.90
CA LYS A 47 -4.49 -17.88 4.79
C LYS A 47 -5.91 -17.61 4.29
N ARG A 48 -6.15 -16.39 3.81
CA ARG A 48 -7.47 -15.99 3.29
C ARG A 48 -7.84 -16.76 2.02
N ARG A 49 -6.90 -16.90 1.09
CA ARG A 49 -7.12 -17.60 -0.18
C ARG A 49 -7.08 -19.12 -0.05
N ARG A 50 -6.43 -19.63 1.00
CA ARG A 50 -6.22 -21.09 1.22
C ARG A 50 -5.57 -21.78 0.04
N GLU A 51 -4.67 -21.07 -0.64
CA GLU A 51 -4.02 -21.51 -1.87
C GLU A 51 -2.64 -20.89 -1.96
N GLY A 52 -1.68 -21.61 -2.54
CA GLY A 52 -0.31 -21.11 -2.71
C GLY A 52 0.51 -21.17 -1.43
N ILE A 53 1.63 -20.48 -1.44
CA ILE A 53 2.54 -20.36 -0.30
C ILE A 53 2.85 -18.88 -0.04
N ARG A 54 3.12 -18.56 1.21
CA ARG A 54 3.53 -17.21 1.61
C ARG A 54 4.77 -16.80 0.81
N THR A 55 4.63 -15.77 -0.03
CA THR A 55 5.67 -15.31 -0.93
C THR A 55 5.77 -13.80 -0.91
N VAL A 56 6.98 -13.29 -0.78
CA VAL A 56 7.28 -11.87 -0.96
C VAL A 56 8.06 -11.71 -2.25
N SER A 57 7.52 -10.97 -3.18
CA SER A 57 8.21 -10.59 -4.42
C SER A 57 9.03 -9.32 -4.15
N VAL A 58 10.26 -9.31 -4.64
CA VAL A 58 11.22 -8.21 -4.41
C VAL A 58 11.50 -7.51 -5.73
N TYR A 59 11.46 -6.18 -5.70
CA TYR A 59 11.70 -5.33 -6.87
C TYR A 59 12.73 -4.26 -6.55
N GLU A 60 13.44 -3.82 -7.58
CA GLU A 60 14.20 -2.58 -7.55
C GLU A 60 13.53 -1.55 -8.45
N MET A 61 13.54 -0.30 -8.02
CA MET A 61 13.06 0.83 -8.78
C MET A 61 14.06 1.97 -8.69
N ASP A 62 14.39 2.54 -9.84
CA ASP A 62 15.12 3.81 -9.90
C ASP A 62 14.16 4.93 -9.52
N GLU A 63 14.14 5.28 -8.23
CA GLU A 63 13.19 6.26 -7.67
C GLU A 63 13.35 7.64 -8.29
N GLU A 64 14.58 8.05 -8.59
CA GLU A 64 14.84 9.36 -9.20
C GLU A 64 14.17 9.47 -10.57
N ARG A 65 14.35 8.46 -11.41
CA ARG A 65 13.72 8.41 -12.73
C ARG A 65 12.20 8.26 -12.65
N ALA A 66 11.73 7.35 -11.81
CA ALA A 66 10.30 7.10 -11.66
C ALA A 66 9.58 8.35 -11.16
N PHE A 67 10.11 9.01 -10.13
CA PHE A 67 9.48 10.18 -9.53
C PHE A 67 9.56 11.42 -10.43
N SER A 68 10.54 11.48 -11.34
CA SER A 68 10.64 12.58 -12.31
C SER A 68 9.73 12.38 -13.53
N GLN A 69 9.45 11.14 -13.92
CA GLN A 69 8.70 10.82 -15.13
C GLN A 69 7.23 10.49 -14.86
N CYS A 70 6.88 10.13 -13.63
CA CYS A 70 5.52 9.80 -13.23
C CYS A 70 4.91 10.91 -12.39
N SER A 71 3.59 11.05 -12.44
CA SER A 71 2.88 11.89 -11.49
C SER A 71 2.89 11.20 -10.11
N LEU A 72 3.31 11.94 -9.09
CA LEU A 72 3.49 11.42 -7.73
C LEU A 72 2.64 12.19 -6.74
N LEU A 73 1.81 11.48 -5.98
CA LEU A 73 1.19 12.00 -4.77
C LEU A 73 1.94 11.42 -3.56
N ARG A 74 2.45 12.28 -2.70
CA ARG A 74 3.27 11.88 -1.56
C ARG A 74 2.71 12.41 -0.25
N PHE A 75 2.56 11.52 0.72
CA PHE A 75 2.23 11.86 2.11
C PHE A 75 3.43 11.53 2.99
N ASP A 76 3.97 12.51 3.68
CA ASP A 76 5.11 12.30 4.59
C ASP A 76 4.69 11.86 5.99
N ALA A 77 3.41 12.03 6.32
CA ALA A 77 2.83 11.68 7.62
C ALA A 77 1.35 11.34 7.49
N PRO A 78 0.77 10.65 8.48
CA PRO A 78 -0.67 10.41 8.52
C PRO A 78 -1.41 11.66 9.02
N ASP A 79 -1.33 12.73 8.25
CA ASP A 79 -1.93 14.03 8.50
C ASP A 79 -3.38 14.09 7.98
N GLU A 80 -3.97 15.27 8.03
CA GLU A 80 -5.34 15.48 7.57
C GLU A 80 -5.51 15.14 6.08
N ALA A 81 -4.54 15.52 5.24
CA ALA A 81 -4.59 15.25 3.82
C ALA A 81 -4.55 13.73 3.54
N TRP A 82 -3.71 12.98 4.25
CA TRP A 82 -3.66 11.52 4.17
C TRP A 82 -4.97 10.89 4.63
N LEU A 83 -5.51 11.35 5.76
CA LEU A 83 -6.76 10.80 6.32
C LEU A 83 -7.93 11.01 5.36
N ASP A 84 -8.07 12.21 4.80
CA ASP A 84 -9.12 12.54 3.83
C ASP A 84 -8.99 11.67 2.57
N PHE A 85 -7.78 11.51 2.06
CA PHE A 85 -7.50 10.69 0.88
C PHE A 85 -7.88 9.22 1.09
N VAL A 86 -7.45 8.64 2.21
CA VAL A 86 -7.77 7.25 2.57
C VAL A 86 -9.28 7.08 2.75
N TYR A 87 -9.92 8.00 3.45
CA TYR A 87 -11.36 7.94 3.69
C TYR A 87 -12.15 8.01 2.39
N GLU A 88 -11.82 8.94 1.49
CA GLU A 88 -12.48 9.08 0.20
C GLU A 88 -12.31 7.85 -0.67
N ASN A 89 -11.10 7.28 -0.73
CA ASN A 89 -10.86 6.06 -1.50
C ASN A 89 -11.63 4.87 -0.94
N ARG A 90 -11.59 4.65 0.37
CA ARG A 90 -12.30 3.53 1.01
C ARG A 90 -13.81 3.66 0.91
N SER A 91 -14.32 4.87 0.89
CA SER A 91 -15.75 5.15 0.73
C SER A 91 -16.20 5.06 -0.73
N GLY A 92 -15.28 4.93 -1.69
CA GLY A 92 -15.59 4.94 -3.11
C GLY A 92 -15.94 6.31 -3.67
N ASN A 93 -15.68 7.38 -2.93
CA ASN A 93 -16.08 8.76 -3.26
C ASN A 93 -14.91 9.63 -3.75
N TYR A 94 -13.73 9.05 -3.96
CA TYR A 94 -12.60 9.83 -4.43
C TYR A 94 -12.86 10.31 -5.87
N SER A 95 -12.81 11.63 -6.07
CA SER A 95 -13.05 12.30 -7.36
C SER A 95 -11.91 13.25 -7.76
N GLY A 96 -10.78 13.17 -7.08
CA GLY A 96 -9.62 13.99 -7.37
C GLY A 96 -8.83 13.52 -8.59
N ALA A 97 -7.63 14.09 -8.78
CA ALA A 97 -6.76 13.75 -9.88
C ALA A 97 -6.23 12.30 -9.78
N ASP A 98 -5.95 11.70 -10.94
CA ASP A 98 -5.25 10.42 -11.01
C ASP A 98 -3.73 10.64 -10.96
N TYR A 99 -3.05 9.77 -10.23
CA TYR A 99 -1.59 9.79 -10.11
C TYR A 99 -1.02 8.45 -10.53
N ASP A 100 0.15 8.45 -11.14
CA ASP A 100 0.87 7.20 -11.50
C ASP A 100 1.40 6.48 -10.27
N LEU A 101 1.86 7.25 -9.28
CA LEU A 101 2.46 6.76 -8.04
C LEU A 101 1.83 7.46 -6.84
N ILE A 102 1.53 6.69 -5.80
CA ILE A 102 1.04 7.22 -4.53
C ILE A 102 1.90 6.64 -3.42
N TYR A 103 2.57 7.50 -2.67
CA TYR A 103 3.49 7.12 -1.59
C TYR A 103 3.01 7.69 -0.26
N GLY A 104 3.01 6.87 0.78
CA GLY A 104 2.64 7.35 2.09
C GLY A 104 2.44 6.25 3.13
N PRO A 105 2.05 6.64 4.35
CA PRO A 105 1.83 5.69 5.44
C PRO A 105 0.77 4.63 5.12
N VAL A 106 1.04 3.41 5.57
CA VAL A 106 0.10 2.28 5.49
C VAL A 106 -0.76 2.25 6.76
N ALA A 107 -2.05 2.02 6.58
CA ALA A 107 -2.93 1.68 7.69
C ALA A 107 -2.68 0.21 8.09
N ASN A 108 -1.85 -0.02 9.11
CA ASN A 108 -1.70 -1.33 9.72
C ASN A 108 -2.92 -1.65 10.62
N ASP A 109 -2.94 -2.82 11.27
CA ASP A 109 -4.11 -3.27 12.05
C ASP A 109 -4.47 -2.28 13.17
N ASP A 110 -3.49 -1.66 13.83
CA ASP A 110 -3.73 -0.66 14.88
C ASP A 110 -4.33 0.63 14.31
N VAL A 111 -3.80 1.09 13.19
CA VAL A 111 -4.29 2.27 12.48
C VAL A 111 -5.69 2.00 11.91
N TYR A 112 -5.92 0.78 11.45
CA TYR A 112 -7.19 0.37 10.88
C TYR A 112 -8.33 0.47 11.89
N THR A 113 -8.12 0.07 13.14
CA THR A 113 -9.12 0.20 14.21
C THR A 113 -9.46 1.68 14.44
N THR A 114 -8.45 2.54 14.56
CA THR A 114 -8.64 3.98 14.73
C THR A 114 -9.39 4.58 13.53
N PHE A 115 -9.02 4.19 12.32
CA PHE A 115 -9.67 4.65 11.11
C PHE A 115 -11.15 4.24 11.07
N ASN A 116 -11.47 3.00 11.45
CA ASN A 116 -12.86 2.53 11.46
C ASN A 116 -13.73 3.29 12.46
N LEU A 117 -13.19 3.65 13.62
CA LEU A 117 -13.89 4.48 14.60
C LEU A 117 -14.17 5.88 14.05
N TYR A 118 -13.23 6.44 13.31
CA TYR A 118 -13.43 7.71 12.60
C TYR A 118 -14.51 7.59 11.52
N ALA A 119 -14.44 6.57 10.68
CA ALA A 119 -15.40 6.34 9.61
C ALA A 119 -16.83 6.10 10.14
N ALA A 120 -16.96 5.48 11.32
CA ALA A 120 -18.23 5.25 11.99
C ALA A 120 -18.75 6.48 12.75
N GLY A 121 -18.01 7.60 12.78
CA GLY A 121 -18.40 8.82 13.49
C GLY A 121 -18.17 8.77 15.00
N VAL A 122 -17.47 7.75 15.51
CA VAL A 122 -17.16 7.62 16.94
C VAL A 122 -16.05 8.58 17.37
N LEU A 123 -15.03 8.74 16.53
CA LEU A 123 -13.94 9.70 16.74
C LEU A 123 -14.11 10.92 15.84
N THR A 124 -13.78 12.09 16.36
CA THR A 124 -13.64 13.30 15.55
C THR A 124 -12.35 13.22 14.71
N LYS A 125 -12.22 14.08 13.70
CA LYS A 125 -11.00 14.19 12.91
C LYS A 125 -9.79 14.51 13.81
N GLU A 126 -9.93 15.45 14.73
CA GLU A 126 -8.88 15.84 15.67
C GLU A 126 -8.45 14.68 16.58
N GLN A 127 -9.41 13.93 17.13
CA GLN A 127 -9.13 12.76 17.96
C GLN A 127 -8.40 11.67 17.16
N THR A 128 -8.79 11.46 15.92
CA THR A 128 -8.18 10.50 15.01
C THR A 128 -6.73 10.88 14.72
N LEU A 129 -6.47 12.13 14.35
CA LEU A 129 -5.12 12.61 14.05
C LEU A 129 -4.19 12.53 15.28
N GLU A 130 -4.68 12.84 16.47
CA GLU A 130 -3.90 12.68 17.70
C GLU A 130 -3.56 11.20 17.98
N ALA A 131 -4.51 10.30 17.79
CA ALA A 131 -4.27 8.86 17.94
C ALA A 131 -3.24 8.32 16.94
N LEU A 132 -3.22 8.85 15.72
CA LEU A 132 -2.27 8.42 14.68
C LEU A 132 -0.84 8.88 14.94
N LYS A 133 -0.62 9.99 15.64
CA LYS A 133 0.73 10.52 15.94
C LYS A 133 1.60 9.56 16.74
N VAL A 134 1.00 8.70 17.57
CA VAL A 134 1.72 7.76 18.44
C VAL A 134 1.89 6.38 17.80
N LYS A 135 1.39 6.19 16.59
CA LYS A 135 1.48 4.90 15.88
C LYS A 135 2.76 4.83 15.05
N LYS A 136 3.39 3.67 15.09
CA LYS A 136 4.51 3.37 14.18
C LYS A 136 3.94 2.91 12.84
N LEU A 137 4.14 3.72 11.82
CA LEU A 137 3.63 3.46 10.48
C LEU A 137 4.77 3.11 9.53
N TYR A 138 4.46 2.24 8.57
CA TYR A 138 5.33 1.91 7.45
C TYR A 138 4.80 2.61 6.21
N ASN A 139 5.68 2.87 5.24
CA ASN A 139 5.30 3.49 3.99
C ASN A 139 4.97 2.43 2.93
N GLN A 140 3.98 2.75 2.12
CA GLN A 140 3.63 1.99 0.93
C GLN A 140 3.84 2.85 -0.32
N LEU A 141 4.16 2.21 -1.42
CA LEU A 141 4.16 2.81 -2.74
C LEU A 141 3.18 2.04 -3.61
N VAL A 142 2.15 2.72 -4.10
CA VAL A 142 1.14 2.15 -4.97
C VAL A 142 1.38 2.62 -6.39
N LEU A 143 1.47 1.67 -7.32
CA LEU A 143 1.67 1.93 -8.73
C LEU A 143 0.33 1.75 -9.43
N THR A 144 -0.17 2.81 -10.04
CA THR A 144 -1.55 2.86 -10.55
C THR A 144 -1.63 2.90 -12.07
N SER A 145 -0.49 2.90 -12.76
CA SER A 145 -0.45 2.94 -14.23
C SER A 145 0.57 1.94 -14.80
N GLU A 146 0.37 1.57 -16.04
CA GLU A 146 1.34 0.75 -16.77
C GLU A 146 2.71 1.45 -16.86
N LYS A 147 2.70 2.76 -17.02
CA LYS A 147 3.91 3.58 -17.02
C LYS A 147 4.68 3.41 -15.71
N ALA A 148 4.01 3.50 -14.56
CA ALA A 148 4.62 3.30 -13.25
C ALA A 148 5.17 1.88 -13.10
N LEU A 149 4.41 0.85 -13.51
CA LEU A 149 4.84 -0.54 -13.45
C LEU A 149 6.12 -0.80 -14.26
N SER A 150 6.34 -0.07 -15.34
CA SER A 150 7.52 -0.22 -16.19
C SER A 150 8.83 0.11 -15.47
N PHE A 151 8.77 0.82 -14.35
CA PHE A 151 9.95 1.14 -13.53
C PHE A 151 10.30 0.06 -12.51
N LEU A 152 9.45 -0.97 -12.34
CA LEU A 152 9.74 -2.09 -11.45
C LEU A 152 10.60 -3.14 -12.15
N HIS A 153 11.70 -3.53 -11.50
CA HIS A 153 12.57 -4.60 -11.94
C HIS A 153 12.50 -5.74 -10.93
N PHE A 154 11.92 -6.85 -11.34
CA PHE A 154 11.79 -8.04 -10.49
C PHE A 154 13.16 -8.63 -10.19
N LYS A 155 13.45 -8.86 -8.90
CA LYS A 155 14.76 -9.35 -8.42
C LYS A 155 14.71 -10.79 -7.89
N GLY A 156 13.54 -11.26 -7.50
CA GLY A 156 13.38 -12.59 -6.93
C GLY A 156 12.28 -12.63 -5.88
N THR A 157 12.23 -13.73 -5.15
CA THR A 157 11.22 -13.96 -4.11
C THR A 157 11.86 -14.38 -2.80
N ILE A 158 11.13 -14.10 -1.71
CA ILE A 158 11.40 -14.62 -0.37
C ILE A 158 10.21 -15.51 0.00
N THR A 159 10.48 -16.76 0.31
CA THR A 159 9.46 -17.75 0.70
C THR A 159 9.65 -18.21 2.15
N GLU A 160 8.80 -19.10 2.61
CA GLU A 160 8.91 -19.67 3.97
C GLU A 160 10.24 -20.40 4.19
N GLU A 161 10.84 -20.93 3.14
CA GLU A 161 12.12 -21.63 3.21
C GLU A 161 13.30 -20.67 3.42
N ASP A 162 13.11 -19.38 3.13
CA ASP A 162 14.15 -18.34 3.20
C ASP A 162 14.09 -17.51 4.49
N VAL A 163 13.16 -17.79 5.40
CA VAL A 163 12.92 -17.03 6.62
C VAL A 163 13.39 -17.78 7.85
#